data_af571d1b97af5514224e0995824768fa
#
_entry.id   af571d1b97af5514224e0995824768fa
#
_cell.length_a   1.000
_cell.length_b   1.000
_cell.length_c   1.000
_cell.angle_alpha   90.00
_cell.angle_beta   90.00
_cell.angle_gamma   90.00
#
_symmetry.space_group_name_H-M   'P 1'
#
loop_
_entity.id
_entity.type
_entity.pdbx_description
1 polymer ?
#
loop_
_entity_poly.entity_id
_entity_poly.type
_entity_poly.pdbx_seq_one_letter_code
_entity_poly.pdbx_strand_id
1 'polypeptide(L)'
;MKRCIGVCLLVLAFLIPTPGAWAQDSVKIGILHSLSGTMAISETSLRDAVLMAVEEINASGGVMGKKIEPVVVDPASNWPLFAEKAKELIVQDKVAVTFGCWTSVSRKSCLPVFEAKYTTDENPYGGGLLFYPVQYEGEEQSPNIFYTGASPNEQLIPAAEYMMSKDGGSKKKFYLLGTDYVFPRTANKVLKAYLLSKGVPDSSIAEEYTPFGFSDYQSIVAKVKDFAKDGDACVLSTINGDSNVPFYKEFANQGLTADKCPVMAFSVAEDELRSMETEKLVGHLAAWNYFQSIDTPENKKFVADFKAYCAAHKLPGGSDRVTDDPIEAAYFGVYVWKAAVEKAGSFDIDKVRPAVLGLEFDAPGGHKKMDTLNHHTWKPVLIGTIRADGQFDIVFKTDLVHPDSFSPYLHSPEDIKKLTGAQ
;
A
#
# COMPACT_ATOMS: atom_id res chain seq x y z
N MET A 1 82.75 29.14 -41.57
CA MET A 1 81.44 28.80 -42.13
C MET A 1 80.91 27.56 -41.48
N LYS A 2 80.02 27.71 -40.53
CA LYS A 2 79.26 26.59 -39.85
C LYS A 2 77.78 26.92 -39.93
N ARG A 3 77.05 26.14 -40.73
CA ARG A 3 75.60 26.24 -40.88
C ARG A 3 74.93 25.52 -39.70
N CYS A 4 74.14 26.23 -38.92
CA CYS A 4 73.21 25.66 -37.97
C CYS A 4 71.88 25.39 -38.70
N ILE A 5 71.47 24.09 -38.68
CA ILE A 5 70.14 23.65 -39.14
C ILE A 5 69.20 23.61 -37.87
N GLY A 6 68.29 24.54 -37.88
CA GLY A 6 67.26 24.53 -36.86
C GLY A 6 66.14 23.52 -37.23
N VAL A 7 65.86 22.53 -36.35
CA VAL A 7 64.75 21.63 -36.48
C VAL A 7 63.56 22.22 -35.75
N CYS A 8 62.49 22.63 -36.48
CA CYS A 8 61.23 22.99 -35.92
C CYS A 8 60.43 21.72 -35.60
N LEU A 9 60.26 21.41 -34.33
CA LEU A 9 59.29 20.38 -33.87
C LEU A 9 57.87 21.00 -33.86
N LEU A 10 57.01 20.55 -34.79
CA LEU A 10 55.58 20.81 -34.76
C LEU A 10 54.93 19.88 -33.73
N VAL A 11 54.53 20.43 -32.62
CA VAL A 11 53.68 19.72 -31.63
C VAL A 11 52.24 19.78 -32.14
N LEU A 12 51.74 18.70 -32.74
CA LEU A 12 50.30 18.51 -33.01
C LEU A 12 49.58 18.24 -31.66
N ALA A 13 48.92 19.24 -31.13
CA ALA A 13 47.99 19.06 -30.00
C ALA A 13 46.73 18.32 -30.50
N PHE A 14 46.62 17.03 -30.21
CA PHE A 14 45.35 16.29 -30.32
C PHE A 14 44.39 16.85 -29.28
N LEU A 15 43.41 17.63 -29.67
CA LEU A 15 42.21 17.94 -28.92
C LEU A 15 41.40 16.65 -28.80
N ILE A 16 41.57 15.94 -27.67
CA ILE A 16 40.64 14.86 -27.25
C ILE A 16 39.36 15.58 -26.85
N PRO A 17 38.22 15.35 -27.53
CA PRO A 17 36.95 15.90 -27.07
C PRO A 17 36.67 15.27 -25.72
N THR A 18 36.68 16.07 -24.66
CA THR A 18 36.10 15.68 -23.39
C THR A 18 34.65 15.30 -23.66
N PRO A 19 34.17 14.09 -23.27
CA PRO A 19 32.75 13.79 -23.35
C PRO A 19 32.06 14.84 -22.51
N GLY A 20 31.34 15.74 -23.17
CA GLY A 20 30.44 16.65 -22.48
C GLY A 20 29.55 15.79 -21.59
N ALA A 21 29.50 16.11 -20.32
CA ALA A 21 28.49 15.55 -19.44
C ALA A 21 27.13 15.97 -20.01
N TRP A 22 26.54 15.09 -20.82
CA TRP A 22 25.16 15.24 -21.23
C TRP A 22 24.38 15.24 -19.95
N ALA A 23 23.69 16.33 -19.62
CA ALA A 23 22.70 16.33 -18.56
C ALA A 23 21.77 15.18 -18.91
N GLN A 24 21.83 14.11 -18.13
CA GLN A 24 20.98 12.95 -18.36
C GLN A 24 19.55 13.41 -18.15
N ASP A 25 18.75 13.42 -19.23
CA ASP A 25 17.32 13.76 -19.14
C ASP A 25 16.69 12.99 -17.99
N SER A 26 15.98 13.68 -17.11
CA SER A 26 15.26 13.06 -15.99
C SER A 26 13.77 13.03 -16.27
N VAL A 27 13.07 12.12 -15.58
CA VAL A 27 11.62 12.07 -15.50
C VAL A 27 11.22 12.19 -14.03
N LYS A 28 10.32 13.13 -13.73
CA LYS A 28 9.83 13.32 -12.37
C LYS A 28 8.71 12.35 -12.05
N ILE A 29 8.73 11.82 -10.81
CA ILE A 29 7.63 11.08 -10.20
C ILE A 29 7.23 11.75 -8.89
N GLY A 30 5.94 11.69 -8.53
CA GLY A 30 5.41 12.18 -7.26
C GLY A 30 5.40 11.09 -6.21
N ILE A 31 5.73 11.45 -4.97
CA ILE A 31 5.57 10.60 -3.78
C ILE A 31 4.69 11.36 -2.80
N LEU A 32 3.45 10.88 -2.61
CA LEU A 32 2.40 11.55 -1.86
C LEU A 32 2.01 10.73 -0.64
N HIS A 33 2.78 10.87 0.44
CA HIS A 33 2.58 10.16 1.70
C HIS A 33 2.70 11.11 2.89
N SER A 34 1.86 10.92 3.92
CA SER A 34 1.96 11.67 5.17
C SER A 34 3.24 11.32 5.93
N LEU A 35 4.10 12.30 6.12
CA LEU A 35 5.34 12.18 6.88
C LEU A 35 5.18 12.74 8.30
N SER A 36 4.02 13.33 8.58
CA SER A 36 3.60 13.87 9.87
C SER A 36 2.11 13.59 10.13
N GLY A 37 1.66 13.74 11.39
CA GLY A 37 0.29 13.44 11.81
C GLY A 37 0.03 11.95 12.08
N THR A 38 -1.24 11.58 12.23
CA THR A 38 -1.69 10.26 12.71
C THR A 38 -1.34 9.08 11.80
N MET A 39 -1.12 9.35 10.50
CA MET A 39 -0.77 8.32 9.51
C MET A 39 0.73 8.19 9.26
N ALA A 40 1.58 9.03 9.86
CA ALA A 40 3.02 8.97 9.68
C ALA A 40 3.64 7.63 10.14
N ILE A 41 3.01 6.97 11.11
CA ILE A 41 3.42 5.65 11.62
C ILE A 41 3.46 4.59 10.50
N SER A 42 2.56 4.68 9.53
CA SER A 42 2.41 3.75 8.41
C SER A 42 3.02 4.30 7.10
N GLU A 43 2.81 5.60 6.80
CA GLU A 43 3.11 6.15 5.48
C GLU A 43 4.59 6.50 5.24
N THR A 44 5.36 6.76 6.31
CA THR A 44 6.81 7.06 6.16
C THR A 44 7.59 5.91 5.52
N SER A 45 7.23 4.68 5.83
CA SER A 45 7.87 3.48 5.31
C SER A 45 7.59 3.27 3.82
N LEU A 46 6.39 3.64 3.37
CA LEU A 46 6.01 3.56 1.96
C LEU A 46 6.81 4.54 1.10
N ARG A 47 6.98 5.80 1.59
CA ARG A 47 7.87 6.75 0.94
C ARG A 47 9.28 6.17 0.79
N ASP A 48 9.81 5.53 1.84
CA ASP A 48 11.16 4.97 1.84
C ASP A 48 11.29 3.81 0.84
N ALA A 49 10.27 2.96 0.73
CA ALA A 49 10.23 1.86 -0.24
C ALA A 49 10.20 2.37 -1.70
N VAL A 50 9.42 3.41 -2.00
CA VAL A 50 9.42 4.04 -3.32
C VAL A 50 10.79 4.64 -3.64
N LEU A 51 11.41 5.33 -2.68
CA LEU A 51 12.74 5.92 -2.87
C LEU A 51 13.82 4.85 -3.08
N MET A 52 13.76 3.72 -2.37
CA MET A 52 14.66 2.58 -2.60
C MET A 52 14.51 2.03 -4.02
N ALA A 53 13.28 1.79 -4.48
CA ALA A 53 13.03 1.33 -5.84
C ALA A 53 13.57 2.32 -6.89
N VAL A 54 13.40 3.63 -6.66
CA VAL A 54 13.95 4.68 -7.53
C VAL A 54 15.48 4.62 -7.59
N GLU A 55 16.15 4.46 -6.45
CA GLU A 55 17.60 4.36 -6.40
C GLU A 55 18.11 3.13 -7.16
N GLU A 56 17.50 1.97 -6.99
CA GLU A 56 17.83 0.72 -7.69
C GLU A 56 17.63 0.85 -9.21
N ILE A 57 16.50 1.40 -9.64
CA ILE A 57 16.20 1.63 -11.04
C ILE A 57 17.21 2.62 -11.65
N ASN A 58 17.52 3.68 -10.91
CA ASN A 58 18.51 4.67 -11.34
C ASN A 58 19.92 4.08 -11.44
N ALA A 59 20.31 3.22 -10.52
CA ALA A 59 21.59 2.50 -10.56
C ALA A 59 21.68 1.59 -11.79
N SER A 60 20.53 1.04 -12.23
CA SER A 60 20.41 0.15 -13.39
C SER A 60 20.21 0.89 -14.73
N GLY A 61 20.35 2.22 -14.78
CA GLY A 61 20.25 3.01 -16.03
C GLY A 61 18.96 3.82 -16.18
N GLY A 62 18.07 3.77 -15.20
CA GLY A 62 16.81 4.52 -15.20
C GLY A 62 15.69 3.86 -16.01
N VAL A 63 14.75 4.65 -16.51
CA VAL A 63 13.64 4.22 -17.35
C VAL A 63 13.80 4.81 -18.74
N MET A 64 13.89 3.98 -19.77
CA MET A 64 14.15 4.40 -21.14
C MET A 64 15.38 5.34 -21.27
N GLY A 65 16.42 5.09 -20.44
CA GLY A 65 17.65 5.90 -20.42
C GLY A 65 17.54 7.20 -19.63
N LYS A 66 16.40 7.53 -19.03
CA LYS A 66 16.22 8.70 -18.17
C LYS A 66 16.33 8.33 -16.70
N LYS A 67 16.96 9.17 -15.90
CA LYS A 67 16.94 9.03 -14.44
C LYS A 67 15.58 9.44 -13.90
N ILE A 68 15.11 8.72 -12.88
CA ILE A 68 13.92 9.10 -12.12
C ILE A 68 14.31 10.15 -11.08
N GLU A 69 13.59 11.26 -11.06
CA GLU A 69 13.72 12.33 -10.07
C GLU A 69 12.47 12.30 -9.16
N PRO A 70 12.59 11.87 -7.89
CA PRO A 70 11.45 11.83 -6.99
C PRO A 70 11.14 13.21 -6.41
N VAL A 71 9.86 13.60 -6.45
CA VAL A 71 9.32 14.79 -5.79
C VAL A 71 8.46 14.31 -4.61
N VAL A 72 8.97 14.50 -3.39
CA VAL A 72 8.31 14.07 -2.15
C VAL A 72 7.53 15.21 -1.57
N VAL A 73 6.24 14.97 -1.26
CA VAL A 73 5.36 15.94 -0.60
C VAL A 73 4.72 15.34 0.65
N ASP A 74 4.58 16.16 1.70
CA ASP A 74 3.92 15.77 2.95
C ASP A 74 2.55 16.46 3.06
N PRO A 75 1.44 15.73 2.94
CA PRO A 75 0.10 16.25 3.21
C PRO A 75 -0.30 16.20 4.69
N ALA A 76 0.60 15.84 5.60
CA ALA A 76 0.47 15.95 7.05
C ALA A 76 -0.81 15.31 7.63
N SER A 77 -1.24 14.16 7.10
CA SER A 77 -2.50 13.48 7.47
C SER A 77 -3.75 14.36 7.35
N ASN A 78 -3.70 15.37 6.48
CA ASN A 78 -4.78 16.32 6.22
C ASN A 78 -5.40 16.04 4.84
N TRP A 79 -6.62 15.54 4.81
CA TRP A 79 -7.26 15.04 3.58
C TRP A 79 -7.43 16.10 2.48
N PRO A 80 -7.89 17.33 2.76
CA PRO A 80 -7.86 18.43 1.78
C PRO A 80 -6.48 18.73 1.22
N LEU A 81 -5.44 18.69 2.06
CA LEU A 81 -4.06 18.97 1.64
C LEU A 81 -3.53 17.87 0.69
N PHE A 82 -4.00 16.63 0.79
CA PHE A 82 -3.69 15.59 -0.20
C PHE A 82 -4.09 16.02 -1.62
N ALA A 83 -5.30 16.56 -1.80
CA ALA A 83 -5.76 17.03 -3.11
C ALA A 83 -4.94 18.22 -3.63
N GLU A 84 -4.58 19.16 -2.75
CA GLU A 84 -3.72 20.30 -3.10
C GLU A 84 -2.34 19.82 -3.54
N LYS A 85 -1.72 18.91 -2.79
CA LYS A 85 -0.41 18.34 -3.10
C LYS A 85 -0.43 17.45 -4.36
N ALA A 86 -1.50 16.69 -4.59
CA ALA A 86 -1.68 15.97 -5.85
C ALA A 86 -1.73 16.93 -7.06
N LYS A 87 -2.45 18.06 -6.92
CA LYS A 87 -2.50 19.09 -7.96
C LYS A 87 -1.14 19.76 -8.18
N GLU A 88 -0.39 20.06 -7.10
CA GLU A 88 0.98 20.59 -7.19
C GLU A 88 1.89 19.66 -7.99
N LEU A 89 1.91 18.36 -7.65
CA LEU A 89 2.69 17.35 -8.36
C LEU A 89 2.37 17.27 -9.85
N ILE A 90 1.07 17.29 -10.21
CA ILE A 90 0.63 17.15 -11.61
C ILE A 90 0.89 18.43 -12.40
N VAL A 91 0.49 19.60 -11.86
CA VAL A 91 0.45 20.85 -12.61
C VAL A 91 1.78 21.61 -12.57
N GLN A 92 2.40 21.70 -11.38
CA GLN A 92 3.62 22.49 -11.18
C GLN A 92 4.86 21.64 -11.45
N ASP A 93 4.95 20.45 -10.81
CA ASP A 93 6.12 19.57 -10.95
C ASP A 93 6.09 18.74 -12.23
N LYS A 94 4.90 18.54 -12.83
CA LYS A 94 4.69 17.78 -14.08
C LYS A 94 5.20 16.35 -13.97
N VAL A 95 4.85 15.69 -12.86
CA VAL A 95 5.25 14.29 -12.63
C VAL A 95 4.57 13.34 -13.63
N ALA A 96 5.28 12.34 -14.10
CA ALA A 96 4.73 11.33 -15.02
C ALA A 96 3.78 10.34 -14.31
N VAL A 97 3.93 10.18 -13.00
CA VAL A 97 3.13 9.28 -12.16
C VAL A 97 3.27 9.72 -10.70
N THR A 98 2.26 9.38 -9.88
CA THR A 98 2.33 9.54 -8.43
C THR A 98 2.20 8.18 -7.76
N PHE A 99 2.97 7.96 -6.70
CA PHE A 99 2.87 6.83 -5.77
C PHE A 99 2.42 7.38 -4.43
N GLY A 100 1.32 6.86 -3.88
CA GLY A 100 0.88 7.47 -2.65
C GLY A 100 -0.51 7.15 -2.17
N CYS A 101 -0.84 7.88 -1.14
CA CYS A 101 -1.97 7.76 -0.25
C CYS A 101 -1.92 6.46 0.59
N TRP A 102 -2.48 6.54 1.78
CA TRP A 102 -2.81 5.37 2.61
C TRP A 102 -4.32 5.24 2.77
N THR A 103 -4.95 6.27 3.30
CA THR A 103 -6.37 6.19 3.63
C THR A 103 -7.26 6.32 2.40
N SER A 104 -8.38 5.61 2.40
CA SER A 104 -9.37 5.77 1.33
C SER A 104 -9.92 7.19 1.23
N VAL A 105 -9.97 7.94 2.35
CA VAL A 105 -10.39 9.34 2.33
C VAL A 105 -9.35 10.22 1.65
N SER A 106 -8.04 9.99 1.84
CA SER A 106 -7.01 10.73 1.11
C SER A 106 -7.04 10.42 -0.39
N ARG A 107 -7.14 9.12 -0.77
CA ARG A 107 -7.31 8.72 -2.17
C ARG A 107 -8.54 9.37 -2.81
N LYS A 108 -9.70 9.29 -2.15
CA LYS A 108 -10.95 9.90 -2.66
C LYS A 108 -10.88 11.42 -2.76
N SER A 109 -10.14 12.09 -1.89
CA SER A 109 -9.87 13.53 -2.00
C SER A 109 -9.03 13.86 -3.25
N CYS A 110 -8.09 12.97 -3.60
CA CYS A 110 -7.24 13.14 -4.79
C CYS A 110 -7.92 12.71 -6.09
N LEU A 111 -8.92 11.81 -6.03
CA LEU A 111 -9.55 11.21 -7.20
C LEU A 111 -9.99 12.24 -8.27
N PRO A 112 -10.70 13.34 -7.91
CA PRO A 112 -11.08 14.36 -8.89
C PRO A 112 -9.89 15.03 -9.57
N VAL A 113 -8.74 15.11 -8.87
CA VAL A 113 -7.50 15.71 -9.39
C VAL A 113 -6.85 14.78 -10.41
N PHE A 114 -6.76 13.49 -10.11
CA PHE A 114 -6.19 12.49 -11.02
C PHE A 114 -7.08 12.23 -12.26
N GLU A 115 -8.41 12.32 -12.11
CA GLU A 115 -9.36 12.11 -13.21
C GLU A 115 -9.67 13.37 -14.00
N ALA A 116 -9.23 14.55 -13.54
CA ALA A 116 -9.53 15.80 -14.19
C ALA A 116 -8.97 15.81 -15.62
N LYS A 117 -9.86 16.06 -16.58
CA LYS A 117 -9.47 16.36 -17.96
C LYS A 117 -9.05 17.84 -18.03
N TYR A 118 -7.90 18.16 -17.46
CA TYR A 118 -7.32 19.50 -17.55
C TYR A 118 -6.74 19.69 -18.95
N THR A 119 -7.56 20.03 -19.90
CA THR A 119 -7.13 20.56 -21.19
C THR A 119 -6.97 22.08 -21.07
N THR A 120 -6.06 22.53 -20.28
CA THR A 120 -5.61 23.92 -20.26
C THR A 120 -4.19 23.98 -20.80
N ASP A 121 -3.78 25.16 -21.28
CA ASP A 121 -2.36 25.39 -21.66
C ASP A 121 -1.38 25.07 -20.52
N GLU A 122 -1.88 25.03 -19.27
CA GLU A 122 -1.12 24.75 -18.06
C GLU A 122 -1.01 23.24 -17.73
N ASN A 123 -1.94 22.41 -18.19
CA ASN A 123 -1.85 20.94 -18.10
C ASN A 123 -2.38 20.29 -19.39
N PRO A 124 -1.51 20.18 -20.43
CA PRO A 124 -1.90 19.57 -21.69
C PRO A 124 -2.17 18.05 -21.58
N TYR A 125 -1.83 17.42 -20.47
CA TYR A 125 -1.88 15.96 -20.29
C TYR A 125 -3.13 15.44 -19.59
N GLY A 126 -4.02 16.32 -19.13
CA GLY A 126 -5.32 15.95 -18.56
C GLY A 126 -5.29 14.92 -17.45
N GLY A 127 -5.11 15.34 -16.18
CA GLY A 127 -5.07 14.46 -15.01
C GLY A 127 -3.69 13.87 -14.76
N GLY A 128 -3.64 12.79 -13.99
CA GLY A 128 -2.42 12.09 -13.61
C GLY A 128 -2.66 10.59 -13.42
N LEU A 129 -1.61 9.81 -13.19
CA LEU A 129 -1.71 8.42 -12.75
C LEU A 129 -1.32 8.32 -11.28
N LEU A 130 -2.09 7.53 -10.51
CA LEU A 130 -1.80 7.19 -9.13
C LEU A 130 -1.63 5.67 -8.99
N PHE A 131 -0.53 5.23 -8.39
CA PHE A 131 -0.38 3.89 -7.86
C PHE A 131 -0.67 3.92 -6.36
N TYR A 132 -1.75 3.26 -5.97
CA TYR A 132 -2.26 3.22 -4.59
C TYR A 132 -1.92 1.89 -3.93
N PRO A 133 -1.00 1.85 -2.93
CA PRO A 133 -0.40 0.61 -2.45
C PRO A 133 -1.13 -0.06 -1.28
N VAL A 134 -2.27 0.46 -0.84
CA VAL A 134 -2.90 0.06 0.42
C VAL A 134 -4.25 -0.63 0.17
N GLN A 135 -4.64 -1.53 1.08
CA GLN A 135 -5.97 -2.12 1.08
C GLN A 135 -7.07 -1.05 1.14
N TYR A 136 -8.23 -1.37 0.60
CA TYR A 136 -9.35 -0.45 0.61
C TYR A 136 -10.70 -1.17 0.62
N GLU A 137 -11.77 -0.40 0.74
CA GLU A 137 -13.15 -0.89 0.90
C GLU A 137 -13.81 -1.43 -0.36
N GLY A 138 -13.16 -1.35 -1.52
CA GLY A 138 -13.84 -1.54 -2.79
C GLY A 138 -14.75 -0.38 -3.15
N GLU A 139 -15.81 -0.67 -3.92
CA GLU A 139 -16.85 0.28 -4.30
C GLU A 139 -16.30 1.47 -5.11
N GLU A 140 -15.22 1.23 -5.86
CA GLU A 140 -14.55 2.22 -6.68
C GLU A 140 -13.76 1.54 -7.80
N GLN A 141 -13.79 2.16 -8.97
CA GLN A 141 -12.93 1.84 -10.10
C GLN A 141 -12.61 3.15 -10.83
N SER A 142 -11.32 3.46 -10.95
CA SER A 142 -10.87 4.66 -11.63
C SER A 142 -9.97 4.32 -12.81
N PRO A 143 -10.12 5.01 -13.95
CA PRO A 143 -9.20 4.82 -15.08
C PRO A 143 -7.79 5.35 -14.81
N ASN A 144 -7.61 6.17 -13.78
CA ASN A 144 -6.35 6.85 -13.47
C ASN A 144 -5.68 6.35 -12.18
N ILE A 145 -6.30 5.38 -11.49
CA ILE A 145 -5.72 4.77 -10.29
C ILE A 145 -5.44 3.30 -10.55
N PHE A 146 -4.22 2.87 -10.22
CA PHE A 146 -3.83 1.46 -10.15
C PHE A 146 -3.76 1.05 -8.69
N TYR A 147 -4.57 0.05 -8.32
CA TYR A 147 -4.71 -0.43 -6.95
C TYR A 147 -3.75 -1.61 -6.75
N THR A 148 -2.62 -1.35 -6.10
CA THR A 148 -1.62 -2.39 -5.78
C THR A 148 -1.82 -3.01 -4.39
N GLY A 149 -2.70 -2.43 -3.56
CA GLY A 149 -3.18 -3.01 -2.31
C GLY A 149 -4.41 -3.92 -2.51
N ALA A 150 -4.87 -4.56 -1.44
CA ALA A 150 -5.95 -5.52 -1.45
C ALA A 150 -7.34 -4.91 -1.70
N SER A 151 -8.15 -5.58 -2.52
CA SER A 151 -9.60 -5.39 -2.57
C SER A 151 -10.29 -6.20 -1.43
N PRO A 152 -11.59 -5.97 -1.15
CA PRO A 152 -12.28 -6.66 -0.04
C PRO A 152 -12.27 -8.19 -0.13
N ASN A 153 -12.38 -8.75 -1.32
CA ASN A 153 -12.32 -10.20 -1.51
C ASN A 153 -10.90 -10.78 -1.47
N GLU A 154 -9.87 -9.91 -1.44
CA GLU A 154 -8.48 -10.27 -1.23
C GLU A 154 -8.01 -10.06 0.23
N GLN A 155 -8.89 -9.62 1.14
CA GLN A 155 -8.55 -9.39 2.54
C GLN A 155 -9.73 -9.67 3.48
N LEU A 156 -10.78 -8.85 3.44
CA LEU A 156 -11.88 -8.82 4.41
C LEU A 156 -12.66 -10.13 4.44
N ILE A 157 -13.09 -10.60 3.26
CA ILE A 157 -13.94 -11.78 3.12
C ILE A 157 -13.24 -13.06 3.52
N PRO A 158 -12.02 -13.38 3.00
CA PRO A 158 -11.28 -14.55 3.43
C PRO A 158 -10.92 -14.55 4.91
N ALA A 159 -10.65 -13.38 5.50
CA ALA A 159 -10.38 -13.26 6.92
C ALA A 159 -11.62 -13.59 7.78
N ALA A 160 -12.79 -13.07 7.41
CA ALA A 160 -14.03 -13.41 8.11
C ALA A 160 -14.37 -14.90 7.95
N GLU A 161 -14.17 -15.46 6.77
CA GLU A 161 -14.35 -16.89 6.49
C GLU A 161 -13.39 -17.75 7.32
N TYR A 162 -12.13 -17.37 7.41
CA TYR A 162 -11.15 -18.04 8.26
C TYR A 162 -11.59 -18.03 9.73
N MET A 163 -12.02 -16.89 10.29
CA MET A 163 -12.48 -16.81 11.66
C MET A 163 -13.69 -17.70 11.94
N MET A 164 -14.56 -17.91 10.95
CA MET A 164 -15.70 -18.84 11.05
C MET A 164 -15.28 -20.30 10.93
N SER A 165 -14.15 -20.59 10.31
CA SER A 165 -13.63 -21.94 10.10
C SER A 165 -13.14 -22.58 11.42
N LYS A 166 -12.91 -23.89 11.39
CA LYS A 166 -12.34 -24.63 12.52
C LYS A 166 -10.95 -24.09 12.89
N ASP A 167 -10.13 -23.77 11.91
CA ASP A 167 -8.75 -23.32 12.09
C ASP A 167 -8.71 -21.89 12.69
N GLY A 168 -9.70 -21.04 12.35
CA GLY A 168 -9.89 -19.71 12.94
C GLY A 168 -10.67 -19.71 14.26
N GLY A 169 -10.99 -20.90 14.81
CA GLY A 169 -11.66 -21.08 16.12
C GLY A 169 -13.17 -21.04 16.08
N SER A 170 -13.81 -21.27 14.91
CA SER A 170 -15.27 -21.41 14.73
C SER A 170 -16.07 -20.26 15.36
N LYS A 171 -15.64 -19.02 15.13
CA LYS A 171 -16.26 -17.83 15.72
C LYS A 171 -17.68 -17.62 15.19
N LYS A 172 -18.57 -17.17 16.08
CA LYS A 172 -20.00 -16.95 15.81
C LYS A 172 -20.45 -15.53 16.12
N LYS A 173 -19.64 -14.77 16.84
CA LYS A 173 -19.93 -13.39 17.25
C LYS A 173 -18.80 -12.49 16.76
N PHE A 174 -19.15 -11.38 16.11
CA PHE A 174 -18.20 -10.51 15.42
C PHE A 174 -18.36 -9.07 15.90
N TYR A 175 -17.30 -8.49 16.46
CA TYR A 175 -17.24 -7.10 16.84
C TYR A 175 -16.50 -6.32 15.76
N LEU A 176 -17.20 -5.56 14.93
CA LEU A 176 -16.65 -4.75 13.86
C LEU A 176 -16.23 -3.40 14.45
N LEU A 177 -14.94 -3.19 14.67
CA LEU A 177 -14.40 -1.98 15.29
C LEU A 177 -13.51 -1.24 14.29
N GLY A 178 -13.82 0.02 14.00
CA GLY A 178 -13.09 0.79 13.00
C GLY A 178 -12.89 2.26 13.33
N THR A 179 -11.98 2.89 12.61
CA THR A 179 -11.87 4.34 12.59
C THR A 179 -13.03 4.95 11.79
N ASP A 180 -13.54 6.10 12.21
CA ASP A 180 -14.74 6.71 11.61
C ASP A 180 -14.44 7.47 10.32
N TYR A 181 -14.29 6.72 9.21
CA TYR A 181 -14.18 7.28 7.86
C TYR A 181 -14.61 6.25 6.81
N VAL A 182 -14.48 6.56 5.52
CA VAL A 182 -15.07 5.79 4.42
C VAL A 182 -14.61 4.33 4.38
N PHE A 183 -13.30 4.04 4.59
CA PHE A 183 -12.82 2.65 4.54
C PHE A 183 -13.48 1.76 5.60
N PRO A 184 -13.37 2.03 6.92
CA PRO A 184 -14.00 1.17 7.93
C PRO A 184 -15.52 1.10 7.80
N ARG A 185 -16.18 2.22 7.49
CA ARG A 185 -17.65 2.27 7.31
C ARG A 185 -18.11 1.35 6.19
N THR A 186 -17.43 1.37 5.05
CA THR A 186 -17.81 0.54 3.89
C THR A 186 -17.31 -0.89 4.05
N ALA A 187 -16.08 -1.09 4.55
CA ALA A 187 -15.53 -2.41 4.84
C ALA A 187 -16.42 -3.20 5.84
N ASN A 188 -16.84 -2.56 6.92
CA ASN A 188 -17.73 -3.18 7.90
C ASN A 188 -19.12 -3.45 7.31
N LYS A 189 -19.63 -2.59 6.40
CA LYS A 189 -20.87 -2.87 5.67
C LYS A 189 -20.74 -4.12 4.79
N VAL A 190 -19.62 -4.29 4.09
CA VAL A 190 -19.32 -5.50 3.30
C VAL A 190 -19.20 -6.72 4.20
N LEU A 191 -18.44 -6.63 5.31
CA LEU A 191 -18.29 -7.72 6.29
C LEU A 191 -19.62 -8.11 6.89
N LYS A 192 -20.44 -7.14 7.32
CA LYS A 192 -21.77 -7.42 7.88
C LYS A 192 -22.67 -8.12 6.87
N ALA A 193 -22.73 -7.63 5.63
CA ALA A 193 -23.51 -8.27 4.57
C ALA A 193 -23.03 -9.69 4.29
N TYR A 194 -21.72 -9.92 4.25
CA TYR A 194 -21.13 -11.25 4.12
C TYR A 194 -21.54 -12.18 5.27
N LEU A 195 -21.34 -11.75 6.52
CA LEU A 195 -21.67 -12.54 7.71
C LEU A 195 -23.17 -12.92 7.76
N LEU A 196 -24.05 -11.98 7.47
CA LEU A 196 -25.48 -12.24 7.34
C LEU A 196 -25.80 -13.26 6.26
N SER A 197 -25.13 -13.19 5.10
CA SER A 197 -25.29 -14.15 4.00
C SER A 197 -24.86 -15.58 4.38
N LYS A 198 -23.96 -15.70 5.36
CA LYS A 198 -23.50 -16.99 5.93
C LYS A 198 -24.36 -17.46 7.09
N GLY A 199 -25.43 -16.76 7.41
CA GLY A 199 -26.38 -17.13 8.47
C GLY A 199 -25.98 -16.70 9.89
N VAL A 200 -24.99 -15.82 10.04
CA VAL A 200 -24.67 -15.19 11.33
C VAL A 200 -25.82 -14.25 11.70
N PRO A 201 -26.46 -14.42 12.89
CA PRO A 201 -27.56 -13.54 13.30
C PRO A 201 -27.09 -12.09 13.47
N ASP A 202 -27.91 -11.11 13.11
CA ASP A 202 -27.59 -9.68 13.30
C ASP A 202 -27.27 -9.34 14.76
N SER A 203 -27.93 -9.99 15.73
CA SER A 203 -27.66 -9.89 17.18
C SER A 203 -26.26 -10.37 17.59
N SER A 204 -25.57 -11.12 16.73
CA SER A 204 -24.21 -11.59 16.93
C SER A 204 -23.15 -10.70 16.25
N ILE A 205 -23.57 -9.56 15.70
CA ILE A 205 -22.68 -8.60 15.03
C ILE A 205 -22.82 -7.26 15.75
N ALA A 206 -21.74 -6.82 16.40
CA ALA A 206 -21.65 -5.47 16.98
C ALA A 206 -20.81 -4.59 16.06
N GLU A 207 -21.09 -3.28 16.05
CA GLU A 207 -20.40 -2.33 15.18
C GLU A 207 -20.14 -1.02 15.95
N GLU A 208 -18.88 -0.57 15.98
CA GLU A 208 -18.50 0.66 16.66
C GLU A 208 -17.35 1.38 15.92
N TYR A 209 -17.32 2.71 16.02
CA TYR A 209 -16.34 3.56 15.32
C TYR A 209 -15.75 4.60 16.27
N THR A 210 -14.46 4.92 16.03
CA THR A 210 -13.71 5.95 16.76
C THR A 210 -13.11 6.98 15.80
N PRO A 211 -12.96 8.25 16.19
CA PRO A 211 -12.30 9.22 15.33
C PRO A 211 -10.81 8.86 15.13
N PHE A 212 -10.18 9.46 14.11
CA PHE A 212 -8.72 9.39 13.96
C PHE A 212 -8.00 9.95 15.19
N GLY A 213 -6.90 9.31 15.60
CA GLY A 213 -6.12 9.71 16.77
C GLY A 213 -6.82 9.43 18.12
N PHE A 214 -7.88 8.61 18.11
CA PHE A 214 -8.56 8.22 19.34
C PHE A 214 -7.66 7.35 20.22
N SER A 215 -7.63 7.64 21.53
CA SER A 215 -6.70 6.99 22.47
C SER A 215 -7.35 6.44 23.74
N ASP A 216 -8.60 6.79 24.04
CA ASP A 216 -9.31 6.30 25.24
C ASP A 216 -10.22 5.11 24.92
N TYR A 217 -9.63 3.92 24.80
CA TYR A 217 -10.35 2.69 24.48
C TYR A 217 -10.96 1.99 25.68
N GLN A 218 -10.89 2.53 26.91
CA GLN A 218 -11.32 1.85 28.14
C GLN A 218 -12.78 1.34 28.05
N SER A 219 -13.70 2.21 27.67
CA SER A 219 -15.12 1.86 27.57
C SER A 219 -15.42 0.92 26.41
N ILE A 220 -14.74 1.09 25.28
CA ILE A 220 -14.92 0.25 24.09
C ILE A 220 -14.43 -1.16 24.36
N VAL A 221 -13.24 -1.32 24.94
CA VAL A 221 -12.68 -2.62 25.29
C VAL A 221 -13.52 -3.32 26.36
N ALA A 222 -14.11 -2.58 27.31
CA ALA A 222 -15.06 -3.15 28.27
C ALA A 222 -16.31 -3.72 27.58
N LYS A 223 -16.85 -3.05 26.55
CA LYS A 223 -17.96 -3.58 25.74
C LYS A 223 -17.55 -4.84 24.95
N VAL A 224 -16.34 -4.82 24.33
CA VAL A 224 -15.81 -6.01 23.65
C VAL A 224 -15.69 -7.18 24.62
N LYS A 225 -15.20 -6.95 25.83
CA LYS A 225 -15.06 -7.97 26.87
C LYS A 225 -16.41 -8.56 27.29
N ASP A 226 -17.44 -7.73 27.47
CA ASP A 226 -18.80 -8.24 27.78
C ASP A 226 -19.39 -9.01 26.59
N PHE A 227 -19.18 -8.51 25.35
CA PHE A 227 -19.61 -9.18 24.12
C PHE A 227 -18.96 -10.56 23.95
N ALA A 228 -17.69 -10.70 24.36
CA ALA A 228 -16.89 -11.91 24.21
C ALA A 228 -16.99 -12.89 25.40
N LYS A 229 -17.76 -12.60 26.42
CA LYS A 229 -17.81 -13.39 27.68
C LYS A 229 -18.17 -14.87 27.50
N ASP A 230 -18.91 -15.21 26.46
CA ASP A 230 -19.35 -16.58 26.17
C ASP A 230 -18.33 -17.36 25.30
N GLY A 231 -17.20 -16.74 24.85
CA GLY A 231 -16.03 -17.42 24.32
C GLY A 231 -15.97 -17.64 22.81
N ASP A 232 -17.02 -17.34 22.03
CA ASP A 232 -17.08 -17.58 20.58
C ASP A 232 -17.03 -16.29 19.73
N ALA A 233 -16.49 -15.22 20.32
CA ALA A 233 -16.38 -13.91 19.68
C ALA A 233 -14.97 -13.63 19.14
N CYS A 234 -14.89 -12.73 18.16
CA CYS A 234 -13.66 -12.08 17.69
C CYS A 234 -13.91 -10.61 17.37
N VAL A 235 -12.84 -9.82 17.31
CA VAL A 235 -12.85 -8.47 16.78
C VAL A 235 -12.35 -8.51 15.35
N LEU A 236 -13.09 -7.90 14.42
CA LEU A 236 -12.63 -7.57 13.07
C LEU A 236 -12.27 -6.09 13.09
N SER A 237 -10.96 -5.79 13.08
CA SER A 237 -10.44 -4.44 13.32
C SER A 237 -10.07 -3.73 12.04
N THR A 238 -10.78 -2.65 11.75
CA THR A 238 -10.47 -1.66 10.70
C THR A 238 -9.98 -0.34 11.29
N ILE A 239 -9.38 -0.37 12.49
CA ILE A 239 -8.71 0.80 13.10
C ILE A 239 -7.46 1.11 12.28
N ASN A 240 -7.22 2.41 12.02
CA ASN A 240 -6.07 2.88 11.24
C ASN A 240 -5.17 3.86 12.02
N GLY A 241 -3.90 3.87 11.65
CA GLY A 241 -2.92 4.80 12.19
C GLY A 241 -2.54 4.52 13.63
N ASP A 242 -2.10 5.56 14.31
CA ASP A 242 -1.58 5.53 15.67
C ASP A 242 -2.60 5.09 16.74
N SER A 243 -3.91 5.16 16.44
CA SER A 243 -4.99 4.67 17.30
C SER A 243 -4.92 3.16 17.61
N ASN A 244 -4.21 2.38 16.79
CA ASN A 244 -3.98 0.96 17.05
C ASN A 244 -3.16 0.72 18.33
N VAL A 245 -2.19 1.57 18.63
CA VAL A 245 -1.31 1.42 19.80
C VAL A 245 -2.09 1.47 21.12
N PRO A 246 -2.90 2.50 21.42
CA PRO A 246 -3.71 2.52 22.64
C PRO A 246 -4.82 1.47 22.64
N PHE A 247 -5.39 1.09 21.49
CA PHE A 247 -6.37 0.01 21.41
C PHE A 247 -5.79 -1.32 21.92
N TYR A 248 -4.70 -1.80 21.33
CA TYR A 248 -4.10 -3.07 21.74
C TYR A 248 -3.55 -3.04 23.16
N LYS A 249 -2.99 -1.90 23.59
CA LYS A 249 -2.55 -1.71 24.97
C LYS A 249 -3.71 -1.89 25.95
N GLU A 250 -4.84 -1.24 25.69
CA GLU A 250 -6.01 -1.33 26.58
C GLU A 250 -6.65 -2.71 26.52
N PHE A 251 -6.67 -3.35 25.33
CA PHE A 251 -7.16 -4.71 25.14
C PHE A 251 -6.40 -5.71 26.05
N ALA A 252 -5.08 -5.62 26.06
CA ALA A 252 -4.25 -6.43 26.94
C ALA A 252 -4.41 -6.06 28.43
N ASN A 253 -4.51 -4.76 28.77
CA ASN A 253 -4.69 -4.28 30.15
C ASN A 253 -5.99 -4.82 30.79
N GLN A 254 -7.07 -4.96 30.01
CA GLN A 254 -8.32 -5.54 30.50
C GLN A 254 -8.32 -7.09 30.53
N GLY A 255 -7.18 -7.70 30.19
CA GLY A 255 -6.96 -9.15 30.26
C GLY A 255 -7.62 -9.92 29.11
N LEU A 256 -7.88 -9.25 27.99
CA LEU A 256 -8.24 -9.90 26.74
C LEU A 256 -6.95 -10.39 26.04
N THR A 257 -7.00 -11.63 25.57
CA THR A 257 -5.93 -12.30 24.84
C THR A 257 -6.49 -12.93 23.59
N ALA A 258 -5.63 -13.36 22.68
CA ALA A 258 -6.05 -14.03 21.45
C ALA A 258 -6.88 -15.31 21.72
N ASP A 259 -6.57 -16.03 22.78
CA ASP A 259 -7.35 -17.24 23.19
C ASP A 259 -8.79 -16.89 23.59
N LYS A 260 -9.00 -15.75 24.26
CA LYS A 260 -10.32 -15.33 24.75
C LYS A 260 -11.14 -14.63 23.67
N CYS A 261 -10.52 -13.69 22.96
CA CYS A 261 -11.14 -12.90 21.92
C CYS A 261 -10.06 -12.46 20.92
N PRO A 262 -9.78 -13.25 19.87
CA PRO A 262 -8.80 -12.86 18.89
C PRO A 262 -9.23 -11.59 18.15
N VAL A 263 -8.26 -10.74 17.84
CA VAL A 263 -8.40 -9.61 16.92
C VAL A 263 -7.87 -10.07 15.58
N MET A 264 -8.65 -9.92 14.52
CA MET A 264 -8.23 -9.99 13.12
C MET A 264 -8.09 -8.57 12.60
N ALA A 265 -6.86 -8.13 12.35
CA ALA A 265 -6.56 -6.78 11.91
C ALA A 265 -6.49 -6.67 10.38
N PHE A 266 -6.94 -5.53 9.87
CA PHE A 266 -6.90 -5.17 8.45
C PHE A 266 -6.00 -3.96 8.15
N SER A 267 -5.37 -3.38 9.18
CA SER A 267 -4.48 -2.22 9.06
C SER A 267 -3.38 -2.24 10.14
N VAL A 268 -2.98 -3.42 10.58
CA VAL A 268 -1.81 -3.64 11.43
C VAL A 268 -0.96 -4.74 10.80
N ALA A 269 0.29 -4.40 10.53
CA ALA A 269 1.30 -5.31 10.02
C ALA A 269 2.61 -5.13 10.81
N GLU A 270 3.72 -5.63 10.28
CA GLU A 270 5.01 -5.61 10.97
C GLU A 270 5.46 -4.19 11.34
N ASP A 271 5.17 -3.17 10.50
CA ASP A 271 5.65 -1.81 10.77
C ASP A 271 4.89 -1.14 11.93
N GLU A 272 3.57 -1.31 12.03
CA GLU A 272 2.78 -0.83 13.17
C GLU A 272 3.16 -1.56 14.47
N LEU A 273 3.44 -2.87 14.39
CA LEU A 273 3.82 -3.68 15.56
C LEU A 273 5.10 -3.19 16.25
N ARG A 274 6.01 -2.52 15.52
CA ARG A 274 7.23 -1.93 16.10
C ARG A 274 6.95 -0.87 17.17
N SER A 275 5.75 -0.32 17.20
CA SER A 275 5.31 0.67 18.18
C SER A 275 4.47 0.08 19.31
N MET A 276 4.37 -1.26 19.39
CA MET A 276 3.51 -1.98 20.34
C MET A 276 4.29 -2.97 21.20
N GLU A 277 3.70 -3.38 22.35
CA GLU A 277 4.23 -4.43 23.23
C GLU A 277 3.84 -5.81 22.66
N THR A 278 4.59 -6.29 21.68
CA THR A 278 4.22 -7.46 20.87
C THR A 278 4.07 -8.77 21.65
N GLU A 279 4.79 -8.93 22.76
CA GLU A 279 4.62 -10.10 23.64
C GLU A 279 3.19 -10.24 24.18
N LYS A 280 2.47 -9.12 24.35
CA LYS A 280 1.06 -9.11 24.79
C LYS A 280 0.09 -9.39 23.65
N LEU A 281 0.56 -9.36 22.42
CA LEU A 281 -0.27 -9.48 21.20
C LEU A 281 -0.14 -10.86 20.54
N VAL A 282 0.68 -11.74 21.08
CA VAL A 282 0.91 -13.08 20.52
C VAL A 282 -0.42 -13.81 20.29
N GLY A 283 -0.58 -14.34 19.07
CA GLY A 283 -1.74 -15.10 18.64
C GLY A 283 -2.90 -14.27 18.08
N HIS A 284 -2.92 -12.93 18.22
CA HIS A 284 -3.80 -12.10 17.41
C HIS A 284 -3.42 -12.20 15.93
N LEU A 285 -4.35 -11.87 15.04
CA LEU A 285 -4.20 -12.15 13.61
C LEU A 285 -4.22 -10.87 12.78
N ALA A 286 -3.63 -10.96 11.60
CA ALA A 286 -3.82 -9.98 10.54
C ALA A 286 -4.04 -10.69 9.20
N ALA A 287 -4.79 -10.04 8.31
CA ALA A 287 -5.00 -10.49 6.94
C ALA A 287 -4.37 -9.51 5.96
N TRP A 288 -3.45 -10.02 5.13
CA TRP A 288 -2.70 -9.27 4.13
C TRP A 288 -2.43 -10.11 2.89
N ASN A 289 -1.66 -9.58 1.94
CA ASN A 289 -1.21 -10.32 0.77
C ASN A 289 0.30 -10.57 0.77
N TYR A 290 0.98 -10.05 1.78
CA TYR A 290 2.41 -10.22 2.03
C TYR A 290 2.68 -10.14 3.54
N PHE A 291 3.68 -10.90 4.00
CA PHE A 291 4.32 -10.77 5.31
C PHE A 291 5.84 -10.88 5.14
N GLN A 292 6.60 -10.16 5.94
CA GLN A 292 8.07 -10.23 5.92
C GLN A 292 8.59 -11.66 6.11
N SER A 293 7.84 -12.50 6.78
CA SER A 293 8.19 -13.89 7.09
C SER A 293 8.07 -14.87 5.90
N ILE A 294 7.65 -14.42 4.71
CA ILE A 294 7.65 -15.26 3.50
C ILE A 294 9.05 -15.80 3.23
N ASP A 295 9.17 -17.14 3.20
CA ASP A 295 10.45 -17.84 3.10
C ASP A 295 10.82 -18.13 1.62
N THR A 296 11.17 -17.07 0.86
CA THR A 296 11.70 -17.17 -0.50
C THR A 296 13.02 -16.40 -0.60
N PRO A 297 13.91 -16.76 -1.53
CA PRO A 297 15.15 -16.02 -1.77
C PRO A 297 14.89 -14.55 -2.16
N GLU A 298 13.88 -14.31 -2.98
CA GLU A 298 13.48 -12.99 -3.48
C GLU A 298 13.04 -12.09 -2.31
N ASN A 299 12.19 -12.62 -1.43
CA ASN A 299 11.75 -11.87 -0.26
C ASN A 299 12.88 -11.62 0.73
N LYS A 300 13.73 -12.62 1.00
CA LYS A 300 14.90 -12.44 1.87
C LYS A 300 15.83 -11.34 1.36
N LYS A 301 16.02 -11.29 0.04
CA LYS A 301 16.81 -10.22 -0.59
C LYS A 301 16.14 -8.86 -0.40
N PHE A 302 14.85 -8.73 -0.71
CA PHE A 302 14.10 -7.49 -0.54
C PHE A 302 14.17 -6.96 0.89
N VAL A 303 13.93 -7.81 1.88
CA VAL A 303 14.03 -7.47 3.31
C VAL A 303 15.43 -6.97 3.68
N ALA A 304 16.46 -7.68 3.21
CA ALA A 304 17.86 -7.30 3.47
C ALA A 304 18.21 -5.95 2.82
N ASP A 305 17.81 -5.75 1.57
CA ASP A 305 18.06 -4.52 0.82
C ASP A 305 17.34 -3.32 1.44
N PHE A 306 16.07 -3.49 1.85
CA PHE A 306 15.32 -2.41 2.53
C PHE A 306 15.96 -2.01 3.85
N LYS A 307 16.39 -2.96 4.66
CA LYS A 307 17.14 -2.70 5.91
C LYS A 307 18.46 -2.01 5.66
N ALA A 308 19.20 -2.46 4.65
CA ALA A 308 20.47 -1.85 4.25
C ALA A 308 20.27 -0.42 3.73
N TYR A 309 19.23 -0.20 2.92
CA TYR A 309 18.83 1.13 2.43
C TYR A 309 18.52 2.07 3.59
N CYS A 310 17.68 1.64 4.53
CA CYS A 310 17.31 2.45 5.69
C CYS A 310 18.53 2.81 6.56
N ALA A 311 19.45 1.87 6.75
CA ALA A 311 20.68 2.11 7.50
C ALA A 311 21.62 3.09 6.77
N ALA A 312 21.83 2.90 5.46
CA ALA A 312 22.68 3.74 4.63
C ALA A 312 22.21 5.20 4.59
N HIS A 313 20.89 5.40 4.49
CA HIS A 313 20.25 6.73 4.48
C HIS A 313 19.98 7.29 5.88
N LYS A 314 20.39 6.58 6.95
CA LYS A 314 20.19 7.00 8.36
C LYS A 314 18.74 7.29 8.70
N LEU A 315 17.82 6.53 8.12
CA LEU A 315 16.40 6.64 8.40
C LEU A 315 16.08 6.17 9.83
N PRO A 316 15.03 6.69 10.48
CA PRO A 316 14.62 6.25 11.80
C PRO A 316 14.43 4.73 11.85
N GLY A 317 15.04 4.05 12.83
CA GLY A 317 15.05 2.59 12.96
C GLY A 317 16.17 1.90 12.17
N GLY A 318 16.79 2.53 11.17
CA GLY A 318 17.94 1.99 10.45
C GLY A 318 17.74 0.53 10.01
N SER A 319 18.65 -0.36 10.38
CA SER A 319 18.57 -1.81 10.08
C SER A 319 17.46 -2.57 10.82
N ASP A 320 16.83 -1.94 11.82
CA ASP A 320 15.71 -2.56 12.56
C ASP A 320 14.34 -2.31 11.88
N ARG A 321 14.34 -1.62 10.73
CA ARG A 321 13.15 -1.47 9.91
C ARG A 321 12.66 -2.82 9.40
N VAL A 322 11.37 -2.91 9.17
CA VAL A 322 10.69 -4.11 8.67
C VAL A 322 10.01 -3.82 7.35
N THR A 323 9.62 -4.87 6.65
CA THR A 323 8.75 -4.81 5.47
C THR A 323 7.39 -5.39 5.80
N ASP A 324 6.36 -4.91 5.11
CA ASP A 324 4.99 -5.38 5.20
C ASP A 324 4.28 -5.28 3.84
N ASP A 325 3.00 -5.64 3.75
CA ASP A 325 2.26 -5.62 2.47
C ASP A 325 2.22 -4.24 1.81
N PRO A 326 1.85 -3.12 2.49
CA PRO A 326 1.87 -1.80 1.86
C PRO A 326 3.27 -1.36 1.40
N ILE A 327 4.32 -1.72 2.15
CA ILE A 327 5.72 -1.44 1.79
C ILE A 327 6.10 -2.22 0.50
N GLU A 328 5.77 -3.52 0.43
CA GLU A 328 5.99 -4.33 -0.76
C GLU A 328 5.21 -3.79 -1.95
N ALA A 329 3.93 -3.41 -1.74
CA ALA A 329 3.06 -2.88 -2.79
C ALA A 329 3.54 -1.50 -3.31
N ALA A 330 4.06 -0.65 -2.44
CA ALA A 330 4.69 0.62 -2.83
C ALA A 330 5.96 0.38 -3.65
N TYR A 331 6.81 -0.56 -3.24
CA TYR A 331 8.05 -0.93 -3.93
C TYR A 331 7.77 -1.49 -5.33
N PHE A 332 6.97 -2.56 -5.45
CA PHE A 332 6.73 -3.15 -6.76
C PHE A 332 5.91 -2.25 -7.69
N GLY A 333 5.08 -1.36 -7.15
CA GLY A 333 4.32 -0.38 -7.93
C GLY A 333 5.21 0.47 -8.84
N VAL A 334 6.41 0.82 -8.37
CA VAL A 334 7.40 1.57 -9.19
C VAL A 334 7.91 0.74 -10.37
N TYR A 335 8.15 -0.55 -10.15
CA TYR A 335 8.59 -1.48 -11.20
C TYR A 335 7.48 -1.77 -12.21
N VAL A 336 6.23 -1.86 -11.76
CA VAL A 336 5.07 -2.00 -12.65
C VAL A 336 4.93 -0.78 -13.56
N TRP A 337 5.04 0.42 -13.00
CA TRP A 337 5.04 1.65 -13.80
C TRP A 337 6.21 1.67 -14.79
N LYS A 338 7.43 1.33 -14.36
CA LYS A 338 8.60 1.23 -15.24
C LYS A 338 8.33 0.29 -16.40
N ALA A 339 7.84 -0.93 -16.13
CA ALA A 339 7.53 -1.92 -17.16
C ALA A 339 6.45 -1.42 -18.13
N ALA A 340 5.44 -0.71 -17.62
CA ALA A 340 4.39 -0.12 -18.46
C ALA A 340 4.93 0.99 -19.37
N VAL A 341 5.82 1.86 -18.87
CA VAL A 341 6.49 2.90 -19.66
C VAL A 341 7.35 2.29 -20.77
N GLU A 342 8.12 1.26 -20.45
CA GLU A 342 8.95 0.54 -21.41
C GLU A 342 8.11 -0.18 -22.48
N LYS A 343 7.01 -0.84 -22.07
CA LYS A 343 6.05 -1.46 -23.00
C LYS A 343 5.36 -0.44 -23.90
N ALA A 344 5.02 0.72 -23.36
CA ALA A 344 4.39 1.82 -24.12
C ALA A 344 5.38 2.56 -25.01
N GLY A 345 6.68 2.48 -24.73
CA GLY A 345 7.73 3.29 -25.36
C GLY A 345 7.54 4.80 -25.15
N SER A 346 6.91 5.19 -24.02
CA SER A 346 6.48 6.57 -23.78
C SER A 346 6.22 6.81 -22.30
N PHE A 347 6.40 8.07 -21.85
CA PHE A 347 5.94 8.54 -20.54
C PHE A 347 4.52 9.17 -20.59
N ASP A 348 3.92 9.25 -21.75
CA ASP A 348 2.58 9.78 -21.95
C ASP A 348 1.54 8.92 -21.23
N ILE A 349 0.71 9.56 -20.39
CA ILE A 349 -0.27 8.89 -19.53
C ILE A 349 -1.26 8.04 -20.33
N ASP A 350 -1.73 8.53 -21.49
CA ASP A 350 -2.71 7.82 -22.32
C ASP A 350 -2.13 6.57 -23.00
N LYS A 351 -0.79 6.50 -23.12
CA LYS A 351 -0.08 5.33 -23.61
C LYS A 351 0.33 4.38 -22.47
N VAL A 352 0.73 4.93 -21.33
CA VAL A 352 1.14 4.13 -20.15
C VAL A 352 -0.05 3.43 -19.51
N ARG A 353 -1.17 4.11 -19.36
CA ARG A 353 -2.39 3.56 -18.72
C ARG A 353 -2.79 2.19 -19.29
N PRO A 354 -3.05 2.02 -20.60
CA PRO A 354 -3.38 0.71 -21.15
C PRO A 354 -2.22 -0.29 -21.10
N ALA A 355 -0.98 0.17 -21.05
CA ALA A 355 0.19 -0.70 -20.99
C ALA A 355 0.37 -1.39 -19.64
N VAL A 356 -0.18 -0.83 -18.54
CA VAL A 356 -0.21 -1.48 -17.22
C VAL A 356 -1.10 -2.71 -17.23
N LEU A 357 -2.21 -2.68 -17.97
CA LEU A 357 -3.21 -3.74 -17.95
C LEU A 357 -2.63 -5.08 -18.42
N GLY A 358 -2.89 -6.13 -17.65
CA GLY A 358 -2.44 -7.48 -17.94
C GLY A 358 -0.93 -7.70 -17.77
N LEU A 359 -0.18 -6.77 -17.16
CA LEU A 359 1.22 -7.02 -16.80
C LEU A 359 1.28 -8.12 -15.74
N GLU A 360 2.13 -9.10 -15.98
CA GLU A 360 2.49 -10.14 -15.02
C GLU A 360 3.92 -9.90 -14.56
N PHE A 361 4.19 -10.08 -13.27
CA PHE A 361 5.49 -9.78 -12.69
C PHE A 361 5.72 -10.56 -11.40
N ASP A 362 7.00 -10.78 -11.08
CA ASP A 362 7.41 -11.38 -9.81
C ASP A 362 7.80 -10.25 -8.84
N ALA A 363 7.08 -10.19 -7.73
CA ALA A 363 7.33 -9.28 -6.62
C ALA A 363 8.00 -10.03 -5.45
N PRO A 364 8.53 -9.36 -4.43
CA PRO A 364 9.13 -10.03 -3.26
C PRO A 364 8.23 -11.09 -2.62
N GLY A 365 6.93 -10.86 -2.53
CA GLY A 365 5.92 -11.80 -2.02
C GLY A 365 5.46 -12.84 -3.01
N GLY A 366 6.03 -12.90 -4.22
CA GLY A 366 5.72 -13.86 -5.27
C GLY A 366 5.03 -13.25 -6.49
N HIS A 367 4.56 -14.13 -7.38
CA HIS A 367 3.93 -13.76 -8.64
C HIS A 367 2.66 -12.94 -8.45
N LYS A 368 2.48 -11.91 -9.27
CA LYS A 368 1.32 -10.99 -9.28
C LYS A 368 0.95 -10.62 -10.72
N LYS A 369 -0.25 -10.12 -10.89
CA LYS A 369 -0.78 -9.71 -12.20
C LYS A 369 -1.65 -8.47 -12.06
N MET A 370 -1.48 -7.49 -12.93
CA MET A 370 -2.45 -6.40 -13.07
C MET A 370 -3.68 -6.88 -13.81
N ASP A 371 -4.85 -6.62 -13.26
CA ASP A 371 -6.10 -6.99 -13.93
C ASP A 371 -6.26 -6.24 -15.26
N THR A 372 -6.95 -6.87 -16.22
CA THR A 372 -7.13 -6.32 -17.56
C THR A 372 -8.27 -5.31 -17.68
N LEU A 373 -9.12 -5.20 -16.65
CA LEU A 373 -10.35 -4.41 -16.71
C LEU A 373 -10.47 -3.38 -15.58
N ASN A 374 -10.11 -3.77 -14.35
CA ASN A 374 -10.47 -3.00 -13.17
C ASN A 374 -9.30 -2.25 -12.51
N HIS A 375 -8.09 -2.30 -13.09
CA HIS A 375 -6.88 -1.62 -12.60
C HIS A 375 -6.35 -2.13 -11.24
N HIS A 376 -6.80 -3.28 -10.77
CA HIS A 376 -6.36 -3.89 -9.52
C HIS A 376 -5.29 -4.96 -9.75
N THR A 377 -4.62 -5.35 -8.69
CA THR A 377 -3.58 -6.38 -8.72
C THR A 377 -4.12 -7.68 -8.15
N TRP A 378 -4.04 -8.78 -8.90
CA TRP A 378 -4.29 -10.13 -8.41
C TRP A 378 -3.21 -10.50 -7.40
N LYS A 379 -3.61 -10.87 -6.20
CA LYS A 379 -2.73 -11.16 -5.07
C LYS A 379 -3.21 -12.42 -4.34
N PRO A 380 -2.31 -13.18 -3.66
CA PRO A 380 -2.75 -14.22 -2.72
C PRO A 380 -3.30 -13.57 -1.46
N VAL A 381 -4.16 -14.26 -0.74
CA VAL A 381 -4.55 -13.87 0.62
C VAL A 381 -3.73 -14.65 1.61
N LEU A 382 -3.15 -13.96 2.57
CA LEU A 382 -2.40 -14.54 3.68
C LEU A 382 -3.06 -14.12 5.00
N ILE A 383 -3.14 -15.06 5.94
CA ILE A 383 -3.47 -14.76 7.33
C ILE A 383 -2.27 -15.16 8.17
N GLY A 384 -1.82 -14.25 9.00
CA GLY A 384 -0.72 -14.45 9.91
C GLY A 384 -1.13 -14.26 11.37
N THR A 385 -0.51 -15.03 12.27
CA THR A 385 -0.60 -14.82 13.72
C THR A 385 0.61 -14.05 14.21
N ILE A 386 0.37 -13.05 15.07
CA ILE A 386 1.42 -12.22 15.65
C ILE A 386 2.32 -13.06 16.56
N ARG A 387 3.62 -12.93 16.37
CA ARG A 387 4.69 -13.50 17.21
C ARG A 387 5.20 -12.46 18.20
N ALA A 388 5.90 -12.92 19.24
CA ALA A 388 6.51 -12.05 20.24
C ALA A 388 7.55 -11.06 19.68
N ASP A 389 8.20 -11.44 18.57
CA ASP A 389 9.21 -10.60 17.90
C ASP A 389 8.60 -9.59 16.91
N GLY A 390 7.26 -9.46 16.86
CA GLY A 390 6.55 -8.54 15.95
C GLY A 390 6.50 -9.02 14.51
N GLN A 391 6.84 -10.28 14.25
CA GLN A 391 6.66 -10.94 12.96
C GLN A 391 5.37 -11.78 12.96
N PHE A 392 5.06 -12.39 11.82
CA PHE A 392 3.88 -13.23 11.67
C PHE A 392 4.23 -14.66 11.30
N ASP A 393 3.53 -15.63 11.89
CA ASP A 393 3.47 -16.99 11.40
C ASP A 393 2.28 -17.09 10.43
N ILE A 394 2.55 -17.43 9.16
CA ILE A 394 1.51 -17.56 8.14
C ILE A 394 0.75 -18.86 8.38
N VAL A 395 -0.53 -18.75 8.74
CA VAL A 395 -1.42 -19.87 9.08
C VAL A 395 -2.44 -20.20 7.99
N PHE A 396 -2.59 -19.30 7.01
CA PHE A 396 -3.48 -19.49 5.86
C PHE A 396 -2.91 -18.80 4.63
N LYS A 397 -3.07 -19.43 3.46
CA LYS A 397 -2.64 -18.90 2.18
C LYS A 397 -3.54 -19.41 1.05
N THR A 398 -3.88 -18.54 0.10
CA THR A 398 -4.56 -18.88 -1.15
C THR A 398 -3.59 -18.85 -2.34
N ASP A 399 -4.04 -19.33 -3.49
CA ASP A 399 -3.53 -18.93 -4.80
C ASP A 399 -3.90 -17.48 -5.09
N LEU A 400 -3.51 -16.97 -6.28
CA LEU A 400 -3.90 -15.62 -6.72
C LEU A 400 -5.42 -15.51 -6.79
N VAL A 401 -5.94 -14.46 -6.15
CA VAL A 401 -7.37 -14.11 -6.15
C VAL A 401 -7.61 -13.02 -7.18
N HIS A 402 -8.71 -13.13 -7.95
CA HIS A 402 -9.18 -12.07 -8.82
C HIS A 402 -9.73 -10.91 -7.96
N PRO A 403 -9.25 -9.68 -8.12
CA PRO A 403 -9.74 -8.55 -7.34
C PRO A 403 -11.13 -8.10 -7.81
N ASP A 404 -12.06 -7.93 -6.88
CA ASP A 404 -13.39 -7.40 -7.14
C ASP A 404 -13.45 -5.93 -6.76
N SER A 405 -13.70 -5.05 -7.74
CA SER A 405 -13.86 -3.61 -7.49
C SER A 405 -15.13 -3.29 -6.71
N PHE A 406 -16.18 -4.09 -6.89
CA PHE A 406 -17.50 -3.92 -6.26
C PHE A 406 -17.93 -5.22 -5.60
N SER A 407 -18.42 -5.11 -4.37
CA SER A 407 -18.76 -6.27 -3.55
C SER A 407 -20.05 -6.96 -4.01
N PRO A 408 -20.03 -8.29 -4.29
CA PRO A 408 -21.24 -9.04 -4.60
C PRO A 408 -22.19 -9.20 -3.41
N TYR A 409 -21.79 -8.77 -2.22
CA TYR A 409 -22.64 -8.75 -1.03
C TYR A 409 -23.41 -7.43 -0.87
N LEU A 410 -23.03 -6.39 -1.63
CA LEU A 410 -23.70 -5.09 -1.63
C LEU A 410 -24.47 -4.83 -2.93
N HIS A 411 -24.08 -5.50 -4.01
CA HIS A 411 -24.62 -5.26 -5.35
C HIS A 411 -25.10 -6.56 -6.00
N SER A 412 -26.13 -6.45 -6.83
CA SER A 412 -26.52 -7.53 -7.73
C SER A 412 -25.50 -7.71 -8.86
N PRO A 413 -25.43 -8.90 -9.50
CA PRO A 413 -24.59 -9.09 -10.68
C PRO A 413 -24.86 -8.08 -11.81
N GLU A 414 -26.13 -7.65 -11.97
CA GLU A 414 -26.51 -6.65 -12.96
C GLU A 414 -25.96 -5.27 -12.63
N ASP A 415 -25.97 -4.89 -11.33
CA ASP A 415 -25.40 -3.62 -10.88
C ASP A 415 -23.88 -3.61 -11.02
N ILE A 416 -23.21 -4.70 -10.65
CA ILE A 416 -21.75 -4.85 -10.83
C ILE A 416 -21.40 -4.69 -12.31
N LYS A 417 -22.12 -5.34 -13.19
CA LYS A 417 -21.91 -5.24 -14.64
C LYS A 417 -22.04 -3.78 -15.13
N LYS A 418 -23.02 -3.02 -14.64
CA LYS A 418 -23.18 -1.59 -14.97
C LYS A 418 -22.03 -0.74 -14.40
N LEU A 419 -21.64 -0.99 -13.15
CA LEU A 419 -20.60 -0.23 -12.44
C LEU A 419 -19.21 -0.45 -13.05
N THR A 420 -18.91 -1.68 -13.47
CA THR A 420 -17.62 -2.05 -14.08
C THR A 420 -17.55 -1.74 -15.58
N GLY A 421 -18.66 -1.49 -16.23
CA GLY A 421 -18.73 -1.37 -17.69
C GLY A 421 -18.45 -2.69 -18.42
N ALA A 422 -18.51 -3.83 -17.74
CA ALA A 422 -18.35 -5.14 -18.35
C ALA A 422 -19.51 -5.45 -19.31
N GLN A 423 -19.19 -5.94 -20.52
CA GLN A 423 -20.18 -6.32 -21.54
C GLN A 423 -20.77 -7.71 -21.30
#